data_da2654f914eaf980ddcf7e17f8258967
#
_entry.id   da2654f914eaf980ddcf7e17f8258967
#
_cell.length_a   1.000
_cell.length_b   1.000
_cell.length_c   1.000
_cell.angle_alpha   90.00
_cell.angle_beta   90.00
_cell.angle_gamma   90.00
#
_symmetry.space_group_name_H-M   'P 1'
#
loop_
_entity.id
_entity.type
_entity.pdbx_description
1 polymer ?
#
loop_
_entity_poly.entity_id
_entity_poly.type
_entity_poly.pdbx_seq_one_letter_code
_entity_poly.pdbx_strand_id
1 'polypeptide(L)'
;MMPGNDSTLLLRFVSWLVVAVLSFSGCGGSYDETIAGVQIPIPRGMAKAPEQGIELALPGFGGAQANYEGSLEPEKVVDFYKKEMPKRGWQSAAGIISKGGMLSYTKEGKGVVVIVGAKDGRTALTIMVGGAPR
;
A
#
# COMPACT_ATOMS: atom_id res chain seq x y z
N MET A 1 32.43 -54.86 -7.87
CA MET A 1 31.51 -54.21 -7.46
C MET A 1 31.73 -52.82 -7.03
N MET A 2 31.17 -51.86 -7.63
CA MET A 2 31.40 -50.47 -7.36
C MET A 2 30.37 -49.96 -6.44
N PRO A 3 30.72 -49.50 -5.28
CA PRO A 3 29.81 -48.75 -4.49
C PRO A 3 29.45 -47.49 -5.26
N GLY A 4 28.22 -47.38 -5.54
CA GLY A 4 27.74 -46.39 -6.42
C GLY A 4 27.98 -44.99 -5.97
N ASN A 5 27.68 -44.15 -6.83
CA ASN A 5 27.77 -42.71 -6.74
C ASN A 5 26.66 -42.10 -5.87
N ASP A 6 26.34 -42.72 -4.76
CA ASP A 6 25.27 -42.25 -3.90
C ASP A 6 25.57 -40.86 -3.31
N SER A 7 26.86 -40.54 -3.16
CA SER A 7 27.26 -39.22 -2.67
C SER A 7 27.05 -38.12 -3.70
N THR A 8 27.08 -38.41 -4.98
CA THR A 8 26.79 -37.42 -6.02
C THR A 8 25.29 -37.10 -6.14
N LEU A 9 24.44 -38.08 -5.86
CA LEU A 9 22.99 -37.88 -5.82
C LEU A 9 22.56 -37.01 -4.63
N LEU A 10 23.15 -37.23 -3.46
CA LEU A 10 22.91 -36.41 -2.28
C LEU A 10 23.34 -34.96 -2.46
N LEU A 11 24.45 -34.71 -3.12
CA LEU A 11 24.93 -33.39 -3.45
C LEU A 11 23.99 -32.63 -4.41
N ARG A 12 23.36 -33.36 -5.31
CA ARG A 12 22.36 -32.76 -6.21
C ARG A 12 21.08 -32.37 -5.52
N PHE A 13 20.64 -33.14 -4.55
CA PHE A 13 19.44 -32.77 -3.75
C PHE A 13 19.69 -31.60 -2.83
N VAL A 14 20.86 -31.50 -2.24
CA VAL A 14 21.25 -30.38 -1.37
C VAL A 14 21.35 -29.07 -2.16
N SER A 15 21.80 -29.13 -3.38
CA SER A 15 21.89 -27.97 -4.27
C SER A 15 20.50 -27.41 -4.64
N TRP A 16 19.50 -28.25 -4.74
CA TRP A 16 18.14 -27.84 -5.05
C TRP A 16 17.43 -27.17 -3.86
N LEU A 17 17.75 -27.60 -2.65
CA LEU A 17 17.19 -27.02 -1.42
C LEU A 17 17.72 -25.63 -1.13
N VAL A 18 18.94 -25.32 -1.51
CA VAL A 18 19.53 -23.99 -1.29
C VAL A 18 18.94 -22.93 -2.21
N VAL A 19 18.52 -23.29 -3.40
CA VAL A 19 17.90 -22.35 -4.35
C VAL A 19 16.49 -21.93 -3.95
N ALA A 20 15.78 -22.77 -3.22
CA ALA A 20 14.41 -22.46 -2.80
C ALA A 20 14.32 -21.44 -1.65
N VAL A 21 15.41 -21.22 -0.92
CA VAL A 21 15.42 -20.31 0.24
C VAL A 21 15.71 -18.85 -0.16
N LEU A 22 16.26 -18.61 -1.33
CA LEU A 22 16.59 -17.26 -1.81
C LEU A 22 15.43 -16.50 -2.44
N SER A 23 14.27 -17.14 -2.57
CA SER A 23 13.13 -16.53 -3.22
C SER A 23 12.21 -15.74 -2.26
N PHE A 24 12.56 -15.63 -0.99
CA PHE A 24 11.77 -14.92 0.01
C PHE A 24 12.33 -13.56 0.42
N SER A 25 13.13 -12.95 -0.41
CA SER A 25 13.47 -11.53 -0.22
C SER A 25 12.33 -10.66 -0.73
N GLY A 26 11.16 -10.90 -0.21
CA GLY A 26 10.01 -10.06 -0.44
C GLY A 26 10.17 -8.75 0.31
N CYS A 27 10.69 -7.77 -0.36
CA CYS A 27 10.80 -6.43 0.16
C CYS A 27 9.47 -5.83 0.49
N GLY A 28 9.45 -5.08 1.59
CA GLY A 28 8.58 -3.95 1.83
C GLY A 28 7.14 -4.13 1.39
N GLY A 29 6.42 -5.03 2.02
CA GLY A 29 5.08 -5.34 1.62
C GLY A 29 4.10 -4.24 1.93
N SER A 30 3.03 -4.28 1.23
CA SER A 30 1.78 -3.62 1.56
C SER A 30 0.73 -4.69 1.82
N TYR A 31 -0.33 -4.28 2.46
CA TYR A 31 -1.54 -5.09 2.55
C TYR A 31 -2.70 -4.30 1.93
N ASP A 32 -3.71 -5.00 1.46
CA ASP A 32 -4.86 -4.37 0.84
C ASP A 32 -6.00 -4.26 1.84
N GLU A 33 -6.59 -3.07 1.91
CA GLU A 33 -7.80 -2.80 2.65
C GLU A 33 -8.94 -2.49 1.69
N THR A 34 -10.13 -2.97 1.99
CA THR A 34 -11.32 -2.64 1.22
C THR A 34 -12.04 -1.47 1.87
N ILE A 35 -12.08 -0.35 1.18
CA ILE A 35 -12.75 0.87 1.61
C ILE A 35 -13.82 1.20 0.58
N ALA A 36 -15.08 1.24 1.01
CA ALA A 36 -16.22 1.47 0.11
C ALA A 36 -16.22 0.55 -1.14
N GLY A 37 -15.86 -0.72 -0.95
CA GLY A 37 -15.80 -1.70 -2.04
C GLY A 37 -14.59 -1.58 -2.95
N VAL A 38 -13.64 -0.73 -2.62
CA VAL A 38 -12.41 -0.51 -3.40
C VAL A 38 -11.21 -1.02 -2.62
N GLN A 39 -10.36 -1.81 -3.27
CA GLN A 39 -9.12 -2.28 -2.67
C GLN A 39 -8.04 -1.20 -2.77
N ILE A 40 -7.56 -0.77 -1.63
CA ILE A 40 -6.52 0.25 -1.51
C ILE A 40 -5.30 -0.36 -0.82
N PRO A 41 -4.09 -0.19 -1.39
CA PRO A 41 -2.88 -0.66 -0.74
C PRO A 41 -2.52 0.23 0.44
N ILE A 42 -2.18 -0.40 1.56
CA ILE A 42 -1.70 0.29 2.75
C ILE A 42 -0.24 -0.12 2.98
N PRO A 43 0.70 0.82 3.07
CA PRO A 43 2.09 0.46 3.29
C PRO A 43 2.29 -0.16 4.66
N ARG A 44 3.16 -1.16 4.76
CA ARG A 44 3.55 -1.73 6.04
C ARG A 44 4.19 -0.67 6.91
N GLY A 45 3.92 -0.72 8.20
CA GLY A 45 4.30 0.32 9.15
C GLY A 45 3.19 1.32 9.43
N MET A 46 2.09 1.23 8.70
CA MET A 46 0.86 1.98 8.95
C MET A 46 -0.22 1.02 9.42
N ALA A 47 -0.88 1.33 10.51
CA ALA A 47 -1.96 0.54 11.08
C ALA A 47 -3.21 1.39 11.21
N LYS A 48 -4.38 0.75 11.12
CA LYS A 48 -5.65 1.44 11.25
C LYS A 48 -5.71 2.16 12.59
N ALA A 49 -5.95 3.46 12.56
CA ALA A 49 -6.10 4.26 13.76
C ALA A 49 -7.41 3.90 14.47
N PRO A 50 -7.43 3.89 15.82
CA PRO A 50 -8.68 3.76 16.54
C PRO A 50 -9.59 4.92 16.13
N GLU A 51 -10.82 4.58 15.79
CA GLU A 51 -11.75 5.52 15.22
C GLU A 51 -11.97 6.72 16.14
N GLN A 52 -11.46 7.83 15.70
CA GLN A 52 -12.11 9.09 15.90
C GLN A 52 -12.43 9.61 14.52
N GLY A 53 -13.48 9.06 13.95
CA GLY A 53 -14.00 9.52 12.69
C GLY A 53 -14.47 10.94 12.83
N ILE A 54 -13.69 11.86 12.36
CA ILE A 54 -14.30 13.06 11.84
C ILE A 54 -14.93 12.58 10.53
N GLU A 55 -16.21 12.30 10.57
CA GLU A 55 -17.01 12.25 9.36
C GLU A 55 -16.96 13.66 8.76
N LEU A 56 -15.92 13.92 8.02
CA LEU A 56 -15.95 15.01 7.08
C LEU A 56 -16.82 14.54 5.91
N ALA A 57 -18.11 14.62 6.14
CA ALA A 57 -19.04 14.61 5.04
C ALA A 57 -18.80 15.90 4.26
N LEU A 58 -17.86 15.82 3.33
CA LEU A 58 -17.73 16.88 2.34
C LEU A 58 -19.00 16.86 1.51
N PRO A 59 -19.74 17.99 1.45
CA PRO A 59 -20.94 18.04 0.65
C PRO A 59 -20.63 17.65 -0.80
N GLY A 60 -21.31 16.63 -1.32
CA GLY A 60 -21.09 16.12 -2.67
C GLY A 60 -20.11 14.97 -2.80
N PHE A 61 -19.45 14.55 -1.72
CA PHE A 61 -18.58 13.38 -1.71
C PHE A 61 -19.26 12.26 -0.92
N GLY A 62 -20.02 11.43 -1.61
CA GLY A 62 -20.62 10.22 -1.04
C GLY A 62 -19.58 9.10 -1.01
N GLY A 63 -18.92 8.90 0.13
CA GLY A 63 -17.89 7.88 0.22
C GLY A 63 -17.53 7.49 1.64
N ALA A 64 -16.51 6.68 1.78
CA ALA A 64 -15.97 6.23 3.04
C ALA A 64 -14.59 6.82 3.30
N GLN A 65 -14.28 6.99 4.56
CA GLN A 65 -12.98 7.47 5.02
C GLN A 65 -12.36 6.44 5.96
N ALA A 66 -11.07 6.21 5.83
CA ALA A 66 -10.29 5.40 6.74
C ALA A 66 -9.03 6.13 7.17
N ASN A 67 -8.67 6.01 8.44
CA ASN A 67 -7.51 6.66 9.02
C ASN A 67 -6.51 5.62 9.51
N TYR A 68 -5.24 5.90 9.27
CA TYR A 68 -4.11 5.06 9.66
C TYR A 68 -3.04 5.90 10.32
N GLU A 69 -2.28 5.29 11.20
CA GLU A 69 -1.13 5.90 11.85
C GLU A 69 0.05 4.95 11.84
N GLY A 70 1.24 5.49 11.83
CA GLY A 70 2.43 4.66 11.84
C GLY A 70 3.73 5.44 11.97
N SER A 71 4.82 4.69 11.91
CA SER A 71 6.18 5.21 12.07
C SER A 71 6.91 5.47 10.76
N LEU A 72 6.30 5.15 9.62
CA LEU A 72 6.87 5.50 8.32
C LEU A 72 6.95 7.02 8.17
N GLU A 73 8.03 7.50 7.57
CA GLU A 73 8.15 8.91 7.25
C GLU A 73 7.09 9.34 6.24
N PRO A 74 6.49 10.54 6.39
CA PRO A 74 5.44 11.01 5.47
C PRO A 74 5.84 10.96 4.00
N GLU A 75 7.07 11.30 3.68
CA GLU A 75 7.60 11.27 2.31
C GLU A 75 7.61 9.86 1.72
N LYS A 76 7.93 8.86 2.54
CA LYS A 76 7.90 7.46 2.10
C LYS A 76 6.48 6.96 1.83
N VAL A 77 5.52 7.42 2.60
CA VAL A 77 4.11 7.10 2.37
C VAL A 77 3.64 7.73 1.05
N VAL A 78 3.98 8.98 0.81
CA VAL A 78 3.68 9.67 -0.46
C VAL A 78 4.30 8.93 -1.65
N ASP A 79 5.58 8.58 -1.56
CA ASP A 79 6.28 7.86 -2.63
C ASP A 79 5.69 6.47 -2.88
N PHE A 80 5.25 5.79 -1.84
CA PHE A 80 4.56 4.52 -1.95
C PHE A 80 3.32 4.64 -2.84
N TYR A 81 2.45 5.60 -2.58
CA TYR A 81 1.23 5.79 -3.36
C TYR A 81 1.50 6.24 -4.78
N LYS A 82 2.49 7.09 -5.00
CA LYS A 82 2.90 7.49 -6.35
C LYS A 82 3.36 6.31 -7.21
N LYS A 83 3.93 5.28 -6.60
CA LYS A 83 4.36 4.06 -7.29
C LYS A 83 3.24 3.02 -7.41
N GLU A 84 2.52 2.77 -6.34
CA GLU A 84 1.56 1.66 -6.27
C GLU A 84 0.25 1.94 -6.99
N MET A 85 -0.27 3.15 -6.88
CA MET A 85 -1.57 3.46 -7.48
C MET A 85 -1.57 3.32 -9.01
N PRO A 86 -0.57 3.84 -9.74
CA PRO A 86 -0.51 3.62 -11.18
C PRO A 86 -0.38 2.16 -11.59
N LYS A 87 0.35 1.34 -10.83
CA LYS A 87 0.45 -0.10 -11.09
C LYS A 87 -0.88 -0.82 -11.01
N ARG A 88 -1.82 -0.29 -10.24
CA ARG A 88 -3.15 -0.84 -10.03
C ARG A 88 -4.19 -0.24 -10.98
N GLY A 89 -3.75 0.54 -11.96
CA GLY A 89 -4.62 1.15 -12.95
C GLY A 89 -5.24 2.48 -12.54
N TRP A 90 -4.84 3.05 -11.42
CA TRP A 90 -5.30 4.36 -11.00
C TRP A 90 -4.57 5.47 -11.76
N GLN A 91 -5.32 6.46 -12.19
CA GLN A 91 -4.76 7.64 -12.85
C GLN A 91 -4.66 8.78 -11.85
N SER A 92 -3.52 9.43 -11.81
CA SER A 92 -3.33 10.64 -11.01
C SER A 92 -4.22 11.75 -11.57
N ALA A 93 -5.07 12.30 -10.72
CA ALA A 93 -5.86 13.46 -11.09
C ALA A 93 -4.97 14.69 -10.99
N ALA A 94 -4.86 15.42 -12.09
CA ALA A 94 -4.04 16.62 -12.16
C ALA A 94 -4.59 17.71 -11.23
N GLY A 95 -3.74 18.34 -10.46
CA GLY A 95 -4.00 19.64 -9.89
C GLY A 95 -3.95 19.83 -8.40
N ILE A 96 -3.67 18.81 -7.58
CA ILE A 96 -3.51 19.05 -6.16
C ILE A 96 -2.21 18.43 -5.66
N ILE A 97 -1.12 19.08 -5.98
CA ILE A 97 0.11 18.91 -5.22
C ILE A 97 0.20 20.12 -4.28
N SER A 98 -0.52 20.03 -3.19
CA SER A 98 -0.23 20.93 -2.10
C SER A 98 1.05 20.42 -1.41
N LYS A 99 1.81 21.32 -0.83
CA LYS A 99 3.02 21.03 -0.04
C LYS A 99 2.74 20.13 1.19
N GLY A 100 1.56 19.52 1.29
CA GLY A 100 1.13 18.74 2.42
C GLY A 100 0.82 17.27 2.16
N GLY A 101 1.31 16.70 1.05
CA GLY A 101 1.13 15.29 0.81
C GLY A 101 -0.31 14.85 0.52
N MET A 102 -1.03 15.61 -0.28
CA MET A 102 -2.34 15.22 -0.79
C MET A 102 -2.20 14.67 -2.21
N LEU A 103 -2.71 13.48 -2.43
CA LEU A 103 -2.72 12.81 -3.73
C LEU A 103 -4.15 12.45 -4.11
N SER A 104 -4.49 12.61 -5.35
CA SER A 104 -5.82 12.27 -5.86
C SER A 104 -5.71 11.35 -7.07
N TYR A 105 -6.54 10.33 -7.10
CA TYR A 105 -6.56 9.31 -8.14
C TYR A 105 -7.98 9.01 -8.59
N THR A 106 -8.11 8.63 -9.85
CA THR A 106 -9.38 8.21 -10.44
C THR A 106 -9.23 6.90 -11.17
N LYS A 107 -10.27 6.08 -11.12
CA LYS A 107 -10.37 4.81 -11.85
C LYS A 107 -11.84 4.41 -11.99
N GLU A 108 -12.28 4.18 -13.21
CA GLU A 108 -13.62 3.64 -13.51
C GLU A 108 -14.76 4.40 -12.78
N GLY A 109 -14.72 5.72 -12.80
CA GLY A 109 -15.74 6.55 -12.16
C GLY A 109 -15.64 6.64 -10.63
N LYS A 110 -14.58 6.11 -10.04
CA LYS A 110 -14.29 6.21 -8.62
C LYS A 110 -13.14 7.15 -8.37
N GLY A 111 -13.16 7.83 -7.24
CA GLY A 111 -12.10 8.71 -6.78
C GLY A 111 -11.51 8.27 -5.46
N VAL A 112 -10.21 8.42 -5.33
CA VAL A 112 -9.47 8.19 -4.08
C VAL A 112 -8.64 9.43 -3.78
N VAL A 113 -8.75 9.92 -2.57
CA VAL A 113 -7.90 10.99 -2.06
C VAL A 113 -7.06 10.43 -0.92
N VAL A 114 -5.76 10.59 -1.01
CA VAL A 114 -4.79 10.17 0.00
C VAL A 114 -4.20 11.41 0.64
N ILE A 115 -4.34 11.57 1.93
CA ILE A 115 -3.80 12.69 2.69
C ILE A 115 -2.78 12.16 3.68
N VAL A 116 -1.56 12.65 3.59
CA VAL A 116 -0.44 12.25 4.46
C VAL A 116 0.00 13.46 5.27
N GLY A 117 0.09 13.29 6.56
CA GLY A 117 0.52 14.35 7.47
C GLY A 117 1.25 13.79 8.69
N ALA A 118 1.69 14.67 9.56
CA ALA A 118 2.30 14.32 10.83
C ALA A 118 1.35 14.66 11.98
N LYS A 119 1.29 13.77 12.97
CA LYS A 119 0.49 13.94 14.17
C LYS A 119 1.22 13.31 15.35
N ASP A 120 1.50 14.11 16.38
CA ASP A 120 2.14 13.65 17.63
C ASP A 120 3.43 12.84 17.42
N GLY A 121 4.30 13.30 16.49
CA GLY A 121 5.55 12.62 16.16
C GLY A 121 5.39 11.36 15.31
N ARG A 122 4.20 11.05 14.88
CA ARG A 122 3.87 9.93 13.98
C ARG A 122 3.31 10.42 12.66
N THR A 123 3.27 9.55 11.69
CA THR A 123 2.63 9.83 10.41
C THR A 123 1.16 9.44 10.46
N ALA A 124 0.32 10.35 10.03
CA ALA A 124 -1.12 10.14 9.86
C ALA A 124 -1.44 10.02 8.38
N LEU A 125 -2.25 9.03 8.04
CA LEU A 125 -2.70 8.75 6.69
C LEU A 125 -4.23 8.70 6.68
N THR A 126 -4.83 9.51 5.85
CA THR A 126 -6.29 9.50 5.63
C THR A 126 -6.57 9.11 4.19
N ILE A 127 -7.41 8.13 4.01
CA ILE A 127 -7.85 7.68 2.69
C ILE A 127 -9.35 7.91 2.58
N MET A 128 -9.75 8.64 1.56
CA MET A 128 -11.15 8.91 1.25
C MET A 128 -11.47 8.27 -0.10
N VAL A 129 -12.52 7.48 -0.15
CA VAL A 129 -12.95 6.78 -1.37
C VAL A 129 -14.39 7.18 -1.66
N GLY A 130 -14.66 7.58 -2.89
CA GLY A 130 -16.00 7.95 -3.32
C GLY A 130 -16.16 7.95 -4.82
N GLY A 131 -17.31 8.44 -5.29
CA GLY A 131 -17.50 8.68 -6.71
C GLY A 131 -16.61 9.82 -7.19
N ALA A 132 -16.01 9.65 -8.38
CA ALA A 132 -15.26 10.74 -8.99
C ALA A 132 -16.22 11.89 -9.31
N PRO A 133 -15.82 13.15 -9.09
CA PRO A 133 -16.64 14.28 -9.49
C PRO A 133 -16.87 14.27 -11.00
N ARG A 134 -18.10 14.46 -11.38
CA ARG A 134 -18.49 14.58 -12.77
C ARG A 134 -18.17 15.96 -13.32
#